data_bd74b225629d94bbc49b96545b4f13ef
#
_entry.id   bd74b225629d94bbc49b96545b4f13ef
#
_cell.length_a   1.000
_cell.length_b   1.000
_cell.length_c   1.000
_cell.angle_alpha   90.00
_cell.angle_beta   90.00
_cell.angle_gamma   90.00
#
_symmetry.space_group_name_H-M   'P 1'
#
loop_
_entity.id
_entity.type
_entity.pdbx_description
1 polymer ?
#
loop_
_entity_poly.entity_id
_entity_poly.type
_entity_poly.pdbx_seq_one_letter_code
_entity_poly.pdbx_strand_id
1 'polypeptide(L)'
;MTAFSFSDLRIKSMQIKSERPLIVILSGAGLSAESGIPTYRNADNNWNRTDSMDSVDMKHRPQLVFDSINRRIEAYDQAKPNAAHISIAEFKKKWRNKADIIHITQNIDTLCEEAGDAGVFHLHGSFLTSRCTECGATFPRMGLYKEGNVCPACKASGWSVRTDVVLFGEQPHGLDWIPGVLRRADAFLAVGTSGMVY
;
A
#
# COMPACT_ATOMS: atom_id res chain seq x y z
N MET A 1 -8.37 5.74 25.34
CA MET A 1 -8.63 5.21 23.99
C MET A 1 -10.02 5.67 23.59
N THR A 2 -10.12 6.75 22.83
CA THR A 2 -11.40 7.29 22.33
C THR A 2 -11.72 6.57 21.02
N ALA A 3 -12.80 5.81 21.03
CA ALA A 3 -13.34 5.17 19.82
C ALA A 3 -13.65 6.25 18.79
N PHE A 4 -13.14 6.10 17.57
CA PHE A 4 -13.47 6.95 16.43
C PHE A 4 -14.97 6.81 16.14
N SER A 5 -15.73 7.87 16.37
CA SER A 5 -17.14 7.94 16.02
C SER A 5 -17.28 8.40 14.58
N PHE A 6 -18.12 7.74 13.80
CA PHE A 6 -18.50 8.13 12.43
C PHE A 6 -19.13 9.56 12.35
N SER A 7 -19.44 10.18 13.50
CA SER A 7 -19.95 11.56 13.59
C SER A 7 -18.92 12.64 13.27
N ASP A 8 -17.62 12.33 13.23
CA ASP A 8 -16.55 13.29 12.99
C ASP A 8 -16.18 13.48 11.51
N LEU A 9 -16.81 12.71 10.62
CA LEU A 9 -16.71 12.89 9.18
C LEU A 9 -17.52 14.14 8.75
N ARG A 10 -16.86 15.29 8.63
CA ARG A 10 -17.43 16.46 7.95
C ARG A 10 -17.57 16.18 6.46
N ILE A 11 -18.69 15.56 6.06
CA ILE A 11 -19.09 15.49 4.66
C ILE A 11 -19.54 16.89 4.24
N LYS A 12 -18.69 17.65 3.55
CA LYS A 12 -19.16 18.80 2.78
C LYS A 12 -20.14 18.26 1.75
N SER A 13 -21.34 18.83 1.68
CA SER A 13 -22.36 18.46 0.67
C SER A 13 -21.73 18.57 -0.71
N MET A 14 -21.42 17.43 -1.32
CA MET A 14 -20.95 17.36 -2.70
C MET A 14 -22.16 17.23 -3.61
N GLN A 15 -22.25 18.06 -4.63
CA GLN A 15 -23.20 17.88 -5.71
C GLN A 15 -22.74 16.68 -6.55
N ILE A 16 -23.39 15.52 -6.37
CA ILE A 16 -23.17 14.33 -7.18
C ILE A 16 -23.61 14.66 -8.61
N LYS A 17 -22.67 14.63 -9.56
CA LYS A 17 -22.89 15.04 -10.95
C LYS A 17 -23.30 13.89 -11.87
N SER A 18 -23.26 12.66 -11.40
CA SER A 18 -23.54 11.46 -12.20
C SER A 18 -24.54 10.54 -11.51
N GLU A 19 -25.29 9.76 -12.28
CA GLU A 19 -26.19 8.70 -11.77
C GLU A 19 -25.38 7.62 -10.99
N ARG A 20 -24.09 7.46 -11.32
CA ARG A 20 -23.18 6.54 -10.67
C ARG A 20 -21.89 7.28 -10.28
N PRO A 21 -21.81 7.81 -9.05
CA PRO A 21 -20.68 8.61 -8.61
C PRO A 21 -19.39 7.80 -8.51
N LEU A 22 -18.25 8.44 -8.80
CA LEU A 22 -16.93 7.90 -8.62
C LEU A 22 -16.39 8.32 -7.22
N ILE A 23 -16.17 7.33 -6.38
CA ILE A 23 -15.59 7.51 -5.04
C ILE A 23 -14.16 6.98 -5.06
N VAL A 24 -13.21 7.80 -4.66
CA VAL A 24 -11.80 7.37 -4.50
C VAL A 24 -11.46 7.31 -3.02
N ILE A 25 -10.92 6.19 -2.58
CA ILE A 25 -10.39 5.99 -1.24
C ILE A 25 -8.86 5.96 -1.35
N LEU A 26 -8.18 6.79 -0.57
CA LEU A 26 -6.73 6.73 -0.39
C LEU A 26 -6.44 6.30 1.04
N SER A 27 -5.77 5.17 1.22
CA SER A 27 -5.34 4.72 2.54
C SER A 27 -3.82 4.73 2.70
N GLY A 28 -3.36 4.83 3.94
CA GLY A 28 -1.95 4.82 4.30
C GLY A 28 -1.68 4.03 5.58
N ALA A 29 -0.45 4.07 6.08
CA ALA A 29 0.05 3.23 7.17
C ALA A 29 -0.78 3.31 8.47
N GLY A 30 -1.45 4.42 8.72
CA GLY A 30 -2.37 4.56 9.86
C GLY A 30 -3.56 3.60 9.81
N LEU A 31 -3.97 3.13 8.61
CA LEU A 31 -5.01 2.12 8.46
C LEU A 31 -4.60 0.80 9.15
N SER A 32 -3.33 0.41 9.05
CA SER A 32 -2.81 -0.86 9.57
C SER A 32 -2.20 -0.74 10.97
N ALA A 33 -2.20 0.45 11.58
CA ALA A 33 -1.60 0.68 12.90
C ALA A 33 -2.26 -0.16 14.00
N GLU A 34 -3.59 -0.26 14.02
CA GLU A 34 -4.33 -1.09 14.98
C GLU A 34 -4.15 -2.60 14.73
N SER A 35 -3.61 -2.99 13.59
CA SER A 35 -3.21 -4.37 13.28
C SER A 35 -1.79 -4.71 13.78
N GLY A 36 -1.13 -3.77 14.47
CA GLY A 36 0.22 -3.96 15.00
C GLY A 36 1.32 -3.62 14.00
N ILE A 37 1.00 -3.09 12.83
CA ILE A 37 1.98 -2.66 11.83
C ILE A 37 2.40 -1.22 12.15
N PRO A 38 3.68 -0.95 12.44
CA PRO A 38 4.13 0.40 12.78
C PRO A 38 4.03 1.34 11.58
N THR A 39 3.64 2.57 11.84
CA THR A 39 3.65 3.63 10.84
C THR A 39 5.08 4.08 10.53
N TYR A 40 5.29 4.61 9.31
CA TYR A 40 6.58 5.18 8.90
C TYR A 40 6.92 6.49 9.63
N ARG A 41 5.92 7.14 10.23
CA ARG A 41 6.08 8.34 11.05
C ARG A 41 5.54 8.07 12.45
N ASN A 42 6.23 8.60 13.47
CA ASN A 42 5.74 8.56 14.84
C ASN A 42 4.63 9.60 15.09
N ALA A 43 4.11 9.66 16.32
CA ALA A 43 3.09 10.63 16.72
C ALA A 43 3.51 12.10 16.51
N ASP A 44 4.81 12.40 16.57
CA ASP A 44 5.39 13.73 16.34
C ASP A 44 5.66 14.01 14.86
N ASN A 45 5.16 13.15 13.96
CA ASN A 45 5.37 13.21 12.51
C ASN A 45 6.83 13.07 12.04
N ASN A 46 7.72 12.59 12.89
CA ASN A 46 9.09 12.28 12.54
C ASN A 46 9.19 10.90 11.89
N TRP A 47 10.08 10.76 10.90
CA TRP A 47 10.36 9.49 10.27
C TRP A 47 10.92 8.48 11.25
N ASN A 48 10.32 7.29 11.29
CA ASN A 48 10.86 6.14 12.00
C ASN A 48 11.92 5.46 11.11
N ARG A 49 13.17 5.91 11.24
CA ARG A 49 14.31 5.50 10.37
C ARG A 49 15.00 4.22 10.83
N THR A 50 14.33 3.32 11.51
CA THR A 50 14.97 2.08 12.01
C THR A 50 15.34 1.11 10.88
N ASP A 51 14.75 1.27 9.70
CA ASP A 51 14.93 0.36 8.56
C ASP A 51 15.31 1.11 7.29
N SER A 52 16.18 0.53 6.48
CA SER A 52 16.48 1.03 5.15
C SER A 52 15.51 0.47 4.12
N MET A 53 14.77 1.36 3.46
CA MET A 53 13.91 1.09 2.32
C MET A 53 14.22 2.06 1.17
N ASP A 54 15.51 2.38 1.01
CA ASP A 54 16.00 3.41 0.11
C ASP A 54 16.65 2.79 -1.14
N SER A 55 16.40 3.37 -2.31
CA SER A 55 16.94 2.89 -3.60
C SER A 55 18.46 3.06 -3.72
N VAL A 56 19.03 4.06 -3.01
CA VAL A 56 20.49 4.25 -2.95
C VAL A 56 21.11 3.13 -2.13
N ASP A 57 20.52 2.77 -0.98
CA ASP A 57 20.96 1.65 -0.18
C ASP A 57 20.80 0.33 -0.93
N MET A 58 19.72 0.16 -1.69
CA MET A 58 19.55 -1.04 -2.54
C MET A 58 20.71 -1.21 -3.53
N LYS A 59 21.23 -0.12 -4.06
CA LYS A 59 22.36 -0.16 -5.00
C LYS A 59 23.71 -0.44 -4.34
N HIS A 60 23.95 0.09 -3.13
CA HIS A 60 25.28 0.07 -2.50
C HIS A 60 25.37 -0.89 -1.31
N ARG A 61 24.26 -1.18 -0.66
CA ARG A 61 24.15 -2.00 0.56
C ARG A 61 22.90 -2.90 0.50
N PRO A 62 22.72 -3.73 -0.54
CA PRO A 62 21.48 -4.49 -0.78
C PRO A 62 21.10 -5.39 0.38
N GLN A 63 22.07 -5.98 1.10
CA GLN A 63 21.80 -6.79 2.29
C GLN A 63 20.98 -6.02 3.33
N LEU A 64 21.34 -4.75 3.60
CA LEU A 64 20.63 -3.92 4.56
C LEU A 64 19.16 -3.72 4.19
N VAL A 65 18.89 -3.50 2.90
CA VAL A 65 17.52 -3.35 2.39
C VAL A 65 16.77 -4.67 2.48
N PHE A 66 17.40 -5.78 2.12
CA PHE A 66 16.79 -7.11 2.21
C PHE A 66 16.46 -7.50 3.64
N ASP A 67 17.33 -7.23 4.60
CA ASP A 67 17.07 -7.46 6.02
C ASP A 67 15.88 -6.63 6.51
N SER A 68 15.78 -5.38 6.07
CA SER A 68 14.64 -4.50 6.38
C SER A 68 13.34 -5.00 5.78
N ILE A 69 13.37 -5.44 4.52
CA ILE A 69 12.24 -6.05 3.82
C ILE A 69 11.78 -7.31 4.53
N ASN A 70 12.70 -8.21 4.86
CA ASN A 70 12.37 -9.50 5.47
C ASN A 70 11.76 -9.34 6.85
N ARG A 71 12.30 -8.46 7.71
CA ARG A 71 11.67 -8.14 9.01
C ARG A 71 10.23 -7.63 8.87
N ARG A 72 9.97 -6.81 7.84
CA ARG A 72 8.61 -6.31 7.57
C ARG A 72 7.70 -7.42 7.08
N ILE A 73 8.16 -8.28 6.18
CA ILE A 73 7.41 -9.45 5.70
C ILE A 73 7.01 -10.33 6.89
N GLU A 74 7.93 -10.66 7.78
CA GLU A 74 7.64 -11.47 8.97
C GLU A 74 6.60 -10.82 9.90
N ALA A 75 6.70 -9.50 10.10
CA ALA A 75 5.73 -8.76 10.90
C ALA A 75 4.34 -8.73 10.23
N TYR A 76 4.28 -8.56 8.92
CA TYR A 76 3.02 -8.48 8.17
C TYR A 76 2.35 -9.84 8.03
N ASP A 77 3.11 -10.92 7.88
CA ASP A 77 2.56 -12.28 7.83
C ASP A 77 1.87 -12.69 9.16
N GLN A 78 2.15 -12.00 10.27
CA GLN A 78 1.49 -12.21 11.58
C GLN A 78 0.30 -11.26 11.81
N ALA A 79 0.20 -10.17 11.07
CA ALA A 79 -0.87 -9.18 11.26
C ALA A 79 -2.22 -9.71 10.76
N LYS A 80 -3.30 -9.13 11.29
CA LYS A 80 -4.67 -9.44 10.85
C LYS A 80 -5.43 -8.14 10.54
N PRO A 81 -6.38 -8.18 9.59
CA PRO A 81 -7.23 -7.03 9.33
C PRO A 81 -7.92 -6.53 10.60
N ASN A 82 -7.94 -5.23 10.79
CA ASN A 82 -8.68 -4.58 11.86
C ASN A 82 -10.06 -4.08 11.36
N ALA A 83 -10.84 -3.50 12.27
CA ALA A 83 -12.19 -3.02 11.99
C ALA A 83 -12.26 -2.01 10.83
N ALA A 84 -11.21 -1.19 10.64
CA ALA A 84 -11.19 -0.20 9.55
C ALA A 84 -11.03 -0.86 8.17
N HIS A 85 -10.18 -1.90 8.04
CA HIS A 85 -10.08 -2.69 6.83
C HIS A 85 -11.41 -3.34 6.46
N ILE A 86 -12.06 -3.99 7.44
CA ILE A 86 -13.36 -4.64 7.27
C ILE A 86 -14.41 -3.63 6.85
N SER A 87 -14.45 -2.45 7.50
CA SER A 87 -15.41 -1.39 7.17
C SER A 87 -15.26 -0.87 5.73
N ILE A 88 -14.04 -0.75 5.22
CA ILE A 88 -13.80 -0.36 3.82
C ILE A 88 -14.32 -1.44 2.87
N ALA A 89 -14.02 -2.71 3.13
CA ALA A 89 -14.49 -3.82 2.31
C ALA A 89 -16.02 -3.91 2.29
N GLU A 90 -16.66 -3.78 3.45
CA GLU A 90 -18.12 -3.75 3.57
C GLU A 90 -18.73 -2.54 2.86
N PHE A 91 -18.13 -1.36 2.98
CA PHE A 91 -18.57 -0.16 2.28
C PHE A 91 -18.54 -0.40 0.77
N LYS A 92 -17.46 -0.90 0.19
CA LYS A 92 -17.35 -1.22 -1.23
C LYS A 92 -18.41 -2.25 -1.66
N LYS A 93 -18.60 -3.31 -0.87
CA LYS A 93 -19.62 -4.33 -1.12
C LYS A 93 -21.03 -3.74 -1.12
N LYS A 94 -21.37 -2.90 -0.14
CA LYS A 94 -22.70 -2.26 0.00
C LYS A 94 -23.01 -1.29 -1.14
N TRP A 95 -22.00 -0.61 -1.65
CA TRP A 95 -22.14 0.45 -2.64
C TRP A 95 -21.87 0.01 -4.07
N ARG A 96 -21.46 -1.23 -4.31
CA ARG A 96 -21.04 -1.77 -5.63
C ARG A 96 -22.01 -1.50 -6.79
N ASN A 97 -23.33 -1.41 -6.50
CA ASN A 97 -24.36 -1.15 -7.49
C ASN A 97 -24.79 0.33 -7.54
N LYS A 98 -24.24 1.19 -6.68
CA LYS A 98 -24.64 2.60 -6.53
C LYS A 98 -23.51 3.58 -6.88
N ALA A 99 -22.27 3.14 -6.81
CA ALA A 99 -21.08 3.96 -7.06
C ALA A 99 -19.96 3.12 -7.67
N ASP A 100 -19.08 3.76 -8.42
CA ASP A 100 -17.77 3.23 -8.77
C ASP A 100 -16.79 3.59 -7.65
N ILE A 101 -16.14 2.60 -7.06
CA ILE A 101 -15.26 2.82 -5.92
C ILE A 101 -13.87 2.31 -6.27
N ILE A 102 -12.90 3.21 -6.28
CA ILE A 102 -11.48 2.89 -6.47
C ILE A 102 -10.78 3.07 -5.12
N HIS A 103 -10.20 1.99 -4.62
CA HIS A 103 -9.34 2.07 -3.43
C HIS A 103 -7.88 2.02 -3.86
N ILE A 104 -7.15 3.08 -3.55
CA ILE A 104 -5.71 3.22 -3.75
C ILE A 104 -5.08 3.18 -2.35
N THR A 105 -4.17 2.25 -2.12
CA THR A 105 -3.45 2.17 -0.85
C THR A 105 -1.98 2.53 -1.04
N GLN A 106 -1.44 3.29 -0.09
CA GLN A 106 0.01 3.50 0.05
C GLN A 106 0.69 2.34 0.78
N ASN A 107 -0.12 1.46 1.40
CA ASN A 107 0.38 0.32 2.15
C ASN A 107 0.87 -0.78 1.21
N ILE A 108 1.84 -1.53 1.71
CA ILE A 108 2.48 -2.65 1.03
C ILE A 108 2.08 -4.00 1.64
N ASP A 109 1.31 -3.95 2.76
CA ASP A 109 0.66 -5.12 3.37
C ASP A 109 -0.59 -5.54 2.56
N THR A 110 -1.18 -6.67 2.93
CA THR A 110 -2.30 -7.30 2.23
C THR A 110 -3.59 -7.33 3.06
N LEU A 111 -3.64 -6.53 4.11
CA LEU A 111 -4.76 -6.56 5.07
C LEU A 111 -6.08 -6.08 4.45
N CYS A 112 -6.02 -5.24 3.43
CA CYS A 112 -7.22 -4.83 2.68
C CYS A 112 -7.83 -6.01 1.94
N GLU A 113 -7.03 -6.78 1.22
CA GLU A 113 -7.46 -7.97 0.47
C GLU A 113 -7.93 -9.07 1.43
N GLU A 114 -7.23 -9.29 2.53
CA GLU A 114 -7.62 -10.25 3.57
C GLU A 114 -8.96 -9.88 4.23
N ALA A 115 -9.27 -8.58 4.31
CA ALA A 115 -10.58 -8.09 4.77
C ALA A 115 -11.68 -8.25 3.72
N GLY A 116 -11.36 -8.67 2.49
CA GLY A 116 -12.31 -8.84 1.40
C GLY A 116 -12.44 -7.64 0.48
N ASP A 117 -11.53 -6.67 0.53
CA ASP A 117 -11.46 -5.55 -0.41
C ASP A 117 -10.79 -5.99 -1.71
N ALA A 118 -11.56 -6.65 -2.58
CA ALA A 118 -11.07 -7.05 -3.89
C ALA A 118 -10.76 -5.83 -4.77
N GLY A 119 -9.59 -5.85 -5.42
CA GLY A 119 -9.21 -4.83 -6.39
C GLY A 119 -8.68 -3.53 -5.77
N VAL A 120 -8.07 -3.60 -4.59
CA VAL A 120 -7.27 -2.49 -4.06
C VAL A 120 -6.02 -2.29 -4.92
N PHE A 121 -5.68 -1.04 -5.22
CA PHE A 121 -4.49 -0.70 -5.99
C PHE A 121 -3.36 -0.25 -5.07
N HIS A 122 -2.22 -0.93 -5.14
CA HIS A 122 -1.05 -0.64 -4.33
C HIS A 122 -0.14 0.40 -5.02
N LEU A 123 -0.24 1.64 -4.58
CA LEU A 123 0.57 2.76 -5.08
C LEU A 123 2.08 2.52 -4.91
N HIS A 124 2.45 1.86 -3.81
CA HIS A 124 3.85 1.56 -3.49
C HIS A 124 4.21 0.08 -3.67
N GLY A 125 3.44 -0.65 -4.47
CA GLY A 125 3.66 -2.09 -4.65
C GLY A 125 3.21 -2.92 -3.46
N SER A 126 3.50 -4.21 -3.49
CA SER A 126 3.02 -5.16 -2.48
C SER A 126 4.06 -6.20 -2.14
N PHE A 127 4.03 -6.70 -0.90
CA PHE A 127 4.84 -7.86 -0.49
C PHE A 127 4.38 -9.20 -1.07
N LEU A 128 3.22 -9.26 -1.73
CA LEU A 128 2.80 -10.48 -2.44
C LEU A 128 3.56 -10.71 -3.73
N THR A 129 4.21 -9.70 -4.27
CA THR A 129 4.84 -9.74 -5.58
C THR A 129 6.34 -9.56 -5.47
N SER A 130 7.08 -10.43 -6.15
CA SER A 130 8.51 -10.26 -6.43
C SER A 130 8.71 -9.64 -7.79
N ARG A 131 9.84 -8.96 -7.96
CA ARG A 131 10.25 -8.43 -9.25
C ARG A 131 11.75 -8.65 -9.47
N CYS A 132 12.11 -8.89 -10.73
CA CYS A 132 13.49 -8.94 -11.17
C CYS A 132 13.96 -7.56 -11.61
N THR A 133 15.09 -7.08 -11.09
CA THR A 133 15.66 -5.78 -11.47
C THR A 133 16.32 -5.81 -12.85
N GLU A 134 16.71 -6.99 -13.35
CA GLU A 134 17.38 -7.15 -14.64
C GLU A 134 16.40 -7.16 -15.82
N CYS A 135 15.31 -7.94 -15.71
CA CYS A 135 14.38 -8.10 -16.83
C CYS A 135 13.00 -7.49 -16.58
N GLY A 136 12.74 -6.94 -15.38
CA GLY A 136 11.46 -6.33 -15.02
C GLY A 136 10.32 -7.32 -14.79
N ALA A 137 10.54 -8.65 -14.94
CA ALA A 137 9.50 -9.63 -14.73
C ALA A 137 9.00 -9.62 -13.29
N THR A 138 7.67 -9.69 -13.12
CA THR A 138 6.99 -9.83 -11.83
C THR A 138 6.39 -11.21 -11.67
N PHE A 139 6.38 -11.73 -10.46
CA PHE A 139 5.91 -13.07 -10.12
C PHE A 139 5.55 -13.14 -8.63
N PRO A 140 4.79 -14.16 -8.18
CA PRO A 140 4.43 -14.30 -6.76
C PRO A 140 5.65 -14.33 -5.85
N ARG A 141 5.52 -13.80 -4.63
CA ARG A 141 6.57 -13.81 -3.61
C ARG A 141 7.16 -15.21 -3.41
N MET A 142 8.48 -15.29 -3.42
CA MET A 142 9.24 -16.53 -3.28
C MET A 142 9.67 -16.83 -1.81
N GLY A 143 9.05 -16.19 -0.83
CA GLY A 143 9.44 -16.23 0.59
C GLY A 143 10.28 -15.04 0.98
N LEU A 144 11.28 -15.22 1.86
CA LEU A 144 12.22 -14.17 2.25
C LEU A 144 13.27 -13.95 1.16
N TYR A 145 13.76 -12.73 1.07
CA TYR A 145 14.72 -12.32 0.06
C TYR A 145 16.15 -12.44 0.56
N LYS A 146 17.04 -12.96 -0.29
CA LYS A 146 18.49 -13.10 0.00
C LYS A 146 19.29 -13.03 -1.29
N GLU A 147 20.57 -12.82 -1.14
CA GLU A 147 21.51 -12.99 -2.25
C GLU A 147 21.38 -14.39 -2.88
N GLY A 148 21.44 -14.45 -4.20
CA GLY A 148 21.32 -15.69 -4.94
C GLY A 148 19.90 -16.16 -5.24
N ASN A 149 18.84 -15.41 -4.85
CA ASN A 149 17.51 -15.68 -5.38
C ASN A 149 17.53 -15.60 -6.92
N VAL A 150 16.97 -16.61 -7.59
CA VAL A 150 17.02 -16.75 -9.06
C VAL A 150 15.71 -16.28 -9.69
N CYS A 151 15.80 -15.39 -10.67
CA CYS A 151 14.65 -14.97 -11.46
C CYS A 151 14.10 -16.15 -12.30
N PRO A 152 12.81 -16.50 -12.21
CA PRO A 152 12.24 -17.59 -12.99
C PRO A 152 12.24 -17.31 -14.50
N ALA A 153 12.22 -16.05 -14.91
CA ALA A 153 12.17 -15.64 -16.32
C ALA A 153 13.58 -15.59 -16.96
N CYS A 154 14.49 -14.74 -16.48
CA CYS A 154 15.79 -14.51 -17.12
C CYS A 154 16.96 -15.27 -16.46
N LYS A 155 16.71 -15.96 -15.35
CA LYS A 155 17.73 -16.72 -14.59
C LYS A 155 18.80 -15.83 -13.90
N ALA A 156 18.65 -14.51 -13.93
CA ALA A 156 19.53 -13.63 -13.16
C ALA A 156 19.46 -13.99 -11.66
N SER A 157 20.58 -13.85 -10.98
CA SER A 157 20.76 -14.16 -9.55
C SER A 157 21.48 -12.99 -8.83
N GLY A 158 22.14 -13.27 -7.70
CA GLY A 158 22.72 -12.21 -6.87
C GLY A 158 21.61 -11.44 -6.15
N TRP A 159 21.59 -10.14 -6.27
CA TRP A 159 20.60 -9.24 -5.69
C TRP A 159 19.47 -8.86 -6.67
N SER A 160 19.35 -9.59 -7.79
CA SER A 160 18.45 -9.24 -8.88
C SER A 160 16.97 -9.46 -8.57
N VAL A 161 16.63 -10.31 -7.60
CA VAL A 161 15.25 -10.61 -7.23
C VAL A 161 14.91 -9.95 -5.90
N ARG A 162 13.97 -9.03 -5.90
CA ARG A 162 13.46 -8.35 -4.71
C ARG A 162 11.94 -8.28 -4.69
N THR A 163 11.37 -7.82 -3.58
CA THR A 163 9.95 -7.48 -3.54
C THR A 163 9.62 -6.35 -4.52
N ASP A 164 8.41 -6.36 -5.07
CA ASP A 164 7.89 -5.31 -5.96
C ASP A 164 7.37 -4.08 -5.17
N VAL A 165 8.00 -3.78 -4.05
CA VAL A 165 7.74 -2.58 -3.27
C VAL A 165 8.55 -1.42 -3.83
N VAL A 166 7.91 -0.27 -3.97
CA VAL A 166 8.55 1.00 -4.34
C VAL A 166 9.42 1.47 -3.18
N LEU A 167 10.73 1.54 -3.41
CA LEU A 167 11.67 2.06 -2.43
C LEU A 167 11.67 3.60 -2.44
N PHE A 168 12.09 4.22 -1.35
CA PHE A 168 12.29 5.67 -1.34
C PHE A 168 13.27 6.08 -2.44
N GLY A 169 12.88 7.09 -3.24
CA GLY A 169 13.61 7.53 -4.44
C GLY A 169 13.18 6.83 -5.74
N GLU A 170 12.32 5.82 -5.68
CA GLU A 170 11.67 5.24 -6.88
C GLU A 170 10.32 5.90 -7.13
N GLN A 171 9.82 5.76 -8.36
CA GLN A 171 8.50 6.30 -8.74
C GLN A 171 7.37 5.36 -8.31
N PRO A 172 6.30 5.88 -7.68
CA PRO A 172 5.09 5.12 -7.39
C PRO A 172 4.42 4.57 -8.65
N HIS A 173 3.66 3.50 -8.48
CA HIS A 173 2.83 2.94 -9.56
C HIS A 173 1.62 3.83 -9.87
N GLY A 174 1.10 3.74 -11.08
CA GLY A 174 -0.17 4.36 -11.46
C GLY A 174 -0.14 5.88 -11.67
N LEU A 175 1.03 6.51 -11.71
CA LEU A 175 1.14 7.96 -11.93
C LEU A 175 0.59 8.43 -13.29
N ASP A 176 0.47 7.53 -14.24
CA ASP A 176 -0.08 7.76 -15.57
C ASP A 176 -1.60 7.92 -15.57
N TRP A 177 -2.32 7.24 -14.69
CA TRP A 177 -3.79 7.22 -14.67
C TRP A 177 -4.43 7.82 -13.41
N ILE A 178 -3.80 7.74 -12.24
CA ILE A 178 -4.35 8.24 -10.97
C ILE A 178 -4.77 9.71 -11.04
N PRO A 179 -3.97 10.65 -11.60
CA PRO A 179 -4.38 12.04 -11.72
C PRO A 179 -5.67 12.22 -12.54
N GLY A 180 -5.87 11.38 -13.55
CA GLY A 180 -7.09 11.36 -14.35
C GLY A 180 -8.32 10.90 -13.55
N VAL A 181 -8.16 9.90 -12.71
CA VAL A 181 -9.21 9.40 -11.81
C VAL A 181 -9.57 10.45 -10.76
N LEU A 182 -8.56 11.04 -10.11
CA LEU A 182 -8.79 12.06 -9.08
C LEU A 182 -9.54 13.28 -9.60
N ARG A 183 -9.26 13.73 -10.82
CA ARG A 183 -10.01 14.86 -11.43
C ARG A 183 -11.47 14.54 -11.70
N ARG A 184 -11.83 13.27 -11.86
CA ARG A 184 -13.20 12.82 -12.13
C ARG A 184 -13.95 12.40 -10.88
N ALA A 185 -13.25 12.23 -9.75
CA ALA A 185 -13.84 11.76 -8.51
C ALA A 185 -14.93 12.72 -8.00
N ASP A 186 -16.10 12.18 -7.69
CA ASP A 186 -17.20 12.89 -7.04
C ASP A 186 -16.98 12.96 -5.53
N ALA A 187 -16.25 11.98 -4.95
CA ALA A 187 -15.86 11.95 -3.55
C ALA A 187 -14.45 11.40 -3.37
N PHE A 188 -13.72 11.94 -2.40
CA PHE A 188 -12.39 11.48 -2.01
C PHE A 188 -12.33 11.26 -0.50
N LEU A 189 -11.95 10.06 -0.09
CA LEU A 189 -11.76 9.68 1.32
C LEU A 189 -10.28 9.39 1.57
N ALA A 190 -9.71 10.09 2.55
CA ALA A 190 -8.36 9.80 3.04
C ALA A 190 -8.46 9.07 4.38
N VAL A 191 -7.85 7.89 4.50
CA VAL A 191 -7.93 7.03 5.69
C VAL A 191 -6.53 6.60 6.10
N GLY A 192 -6.12 6.96 7.33
CA GLY A 192 -4.84 6.56 7.88
C GLY A 192 -3.62 7.11 7.13
N THR A 193 -3.77 8.22 6.41
CA THR A 193 -2.68 8.90 5.72
C THR A 193 -2.68 10.39 6.03
N SER A 194 -1.47 10.97 6.18
CA SER A 194 -1.30 12.42 6.31
C SER A 194 -1.29 13.15 4.97
N GLY A 195 -1.18 12.41 3.86
CA GLY A 195 -1.01 12.99 2.52
C GLY A 195 0.35 13.67 2.29
N MET A 196 1.31 13.50 3.22
CA MET A 196 2.61 14.21 3.20
C MET A 196 3.78 13.31 2.76
N VAL A 197 3.53 12.25 2.01
CA VAL A 197 4.60 11.32 1.56
C VAL A 197 5.25 11.82 0.26
N TYR A 198 4.55 12.65 -0.50
CA TYR A 198 5.00 13.30 -1.74
C TYR A 198 4.55 14.75 -1.80
#